data_a0a24415ceeeaa0ba42dfce075c6c568
#
_entry.id   a0a24415ceeeaa0ba42dfce075c6c568
#
_cell.length_a   1.000
_cell.length_b   1.000
_cell.length_c   1.000
_cell.angle_alpha   90.00
_cell.angle_beta   90.00
_cell.angle_gamma   90.00
#
_symmetry.space_group_name_H-M   'P 1'
#
loop_
_entity.id
_entity.type
_entity.pdbx_description
1 polymer ?
#
loop_
_entity_poly.entity_id
_entity_poly.type
_entity_poly.pdbx_seq_one_letter_code
_entity_poly.pdbx_strand_id
1 'polypeptide(L)'
;MISIDNVSFGYGEAQETLSQVSAAIAPGECVLLCGASGCGKTTVTKLINGLIPAFTPGCRLEGRVEVDGLDPGTTPMYELARKVGSVFQNPKSQFFNLDTDSELAFGLENEGRPPEEIRKRVADTVDALHLQELQARNIFSLSGGQKQLLAFGSVYAMGPEIFVLDEPTANLDQDAIARLHDQIAGLKRQGRTVVIAEHRLYFLTDLIDRVLYLRDGVLERTFTRKQFCALTDREREALGLRTLIPAGCTLPAAAPAGAKEGLSVEGLTCAYRKEPPVFQALSFSARPGEVVAITGPNGVGKTTLSRCLCGLIREQAGQIVLNGRPLNRKEQQKAAFCVMQDVNHQLFSDSVWGECRMSAPDVPDSSLKGVLDSLHLLPFRERHPMSLSGGQKQRLAVATALLSEKPILIFDEPTSGLDYARMVEVSGVIRSLAQQGRIVLVVTHDQEFLQRACDRVLRL
;
A
#
# COMPACT_ATOMS: atom_id res chain seq x y z
N MET A 1 8.21 28.12 -1.93
CA MET A 1 7.15 28.14 -2.99
C MET A 1 7.49 27.13 -4.06
N ILE A 2 6.51 26.36 -4.56
CA ILE A 2 6.70 25.44 -5.70
C ILE A 2 5.90 26.00 -6.88
N SER A 3 6.53 26.09 -8.06
CA SER A 3 5.87 26.46 -9.33
C SER A 3 6.09 25.37 -10.37
N ILE A 4 5.02 24.94 -11.01
CA ILE A 4 5.03 24.00 -12.13
C ILE A 4 4.34 24.75 -13.28
N ASP A 5 5.07 25.06 -14.35
CA ASP A 5 4.60 25.88 -15.43
C ASP A 5 4.59 25.12 -16.75
N ASN A 6 3.39 24.79 -17.22
CA ASN A 6 3.12 24.13 -18.50
C ASN A 6 3.98 22.89 -18.74
N VAL A 7 4.08 22.01 -17.72
CA VAL A 7 4.96 20.85 -17.76
C VAL A 7 4.29 19.70 -18.51
N SER A 8 4.98 19.23 -19.56
CA SER A 8 4.71 17.96 -20.25
C SER A 8 5.88 17.02 -20.05
N PHE A 9 5.59 15.75 -19.73
CA PHE A 9 6.61 14.75 -19.40
C PHE A 9 6.28 13.36 -19.95
N GLY A 10 7.29 12.68 -20.51
CA GLY A 10 7.22 11.28 -20.94
C GLY A 10 8.48 10.50 -20.58
N TYR A 11 8.33 9.23 -20.15
CA TYR A 11 9.43 8.31 -19.84
C TYR A 11 10.19 7.80 -21.09
N GLY A 12 9.75 8.15 -22.29
CA GLY A 12 10.34 7.80 -23.58
C GLY A 12 9.58 8.52 -24.70
N GLU A 13 9.91 8.21 -25.95
CA GLU A 13 9.34 8.93 -27.11
C GLU A 13 7.84 8.68 -27.34
N ALA A 14 7.29 7.56 -26.83
CA ALA A 14 5.98 7.05 -27.25
C ALA A 14 4.82 7.34 -26.29
N GLN A 15 5.04 7.76 -25.03
CA GLN A 15 3.96 7.94 -24.06
C GLN A 15 4.16 9.15 -23.17
N GLU A 16 3.28 10.14 -23.34
CA GLU A 16 3.17 11.30 -22.46
C GLU A 16 2.50 10.87 -21.14
N THR A 17 3.18 11.14 -20.03
CA THR A 17 2.70 10.82 -18.66
C THR A 17 2.07 12.03 -17.99
N LEU A 18 2.57 13.24 -18.31
CA LEU A 18 1.98 14.53 -17.93
C LEU A 18 1.84 15.38 -19.16
N SER A 19 0.75 16.11 -19.28
CA SER A 19 0.43 17.00 -20.39
C SER A 19 0.02 18.38 -19.88
N GLN A 20 0.85 19.39 -20.16
CA GLN A 20 0.61 20.81 -19.88
C GLN A 20 0.14 21.11 -18.44
N VAL A 21 0.74 20.41 -17.46
CA VAL A 21 0.39 20.60 -16.05
C VAL A 21 0.94 21.95 -15.55
N SER A 22 0.08 22.77 -14.98
CA SER A 22 0.45 24.03 -14.34
C SER A 22 -0.16 24.11 -12.94
N ALA A 23 0.69 24.36 -11.93
CA ALA A 23 0.27 24.51 -10.54
C ALA A 23 1.28 25.35 -9.76
N ALA A 24 0.80 26.13 -8.82
CA ALA A 24 1.65 26.83 -7.86
C ALA A 24 1.25 26.42 -6.42
N ILE A 25 2.22 26.15 -5.56
CA ILE A 25 2.00 25.77 -4.16
C ILE A 25 2.70 26.81 -3.28
N ALA A 26 1.92 27.43 -2.39
CA ALA A 26 2.42 28.45 -1.50
C ALA A 26 3.25 27.85 -0.35
N PRO A 27 4.20 28.62 0.23
CA PRO A 27 4.88 28.21 1.46
C PRO A 27 3.86 27.93 2.59
N GLY A 28 4.07 26.83 3.32
CA GLY A 28 3.21 26.39 4.43
C GLY A 28 1.89 25.76 3.99
N GLU A 29 1.63 25.63 2.69
CA GLU A 29 0.43 24.98 2.17
C GLU A 29 0.53 23.45 2.24
N CYS A 30 -0.53 22.78 2.64
CA CYS A 30 -0.69 21.33 2.58
C CYS A 30 -1.55 20.97 1.37
N VAL A 31 -0.94 20.39 0.33
CA VAL A 31 -1.58 20.08 -0.94
C VAL A 31 -1.66 18.58 -1.17
N LEU A 32 -2.85 18.10 -1.48
CA LEU A 32 -3.12 16.72 -1.87
C LEU A 32 -3.11 16.58 -3.40
N LEU A 33 -2.30 15.66 -3.92
CA LEU A 33 -2.38 15.18 -5.29
C LEU A 33 -3.24 13.91 -5.30
N CYS A 34 -4.36 13.92 -6.00
CA CYS A 34 -5.25 12.75 -6.10
C CYS A 34 -5.66 12.46 -7.54
N GLY A 35 -6.21 11.29 -7.79
CA GLY A 35 -6.61 10.75 -9.08
C GLY A 35 -6.32 9.27 -9.20
N ALA A 36 -6.67 8.66 -10.32
CA ALA A 36 -6.49 7.24 -10.57
C ALA A 36 -5.01 6.80 -10.54
N SER A 37 -4.77 5.50 -10.42
CA SER A 37 -3.41 4.94 -10.53
C SER A 37 -2.87 5.20 -11.94
N GLY A 38 -1.62 5.68 -12.02
CA GLY A 38 -0.98 6.02 -13.29
C GLY A 38 -1.35 7.40 -13.88
N CYS A 39 -2.16 8.23 -13.20
CA CYS A 39 -2.52 9.56 -13.69
C CYS A 39 -1.41 10.63 -13.55
N GLY A 40 -0.21 10.25 -13.08
CA GLY A 40 0.95 11.15 -13.00
C GLY A 40 1.29 11.71 -11.61
N LYS A 41 0.61 11.34 -10.52
CA LYS A 41 0.90 11.83 -9.15
C LYS A 41 2.36 11.67 -8.75
N THR A 42 2.88 10.44 -8.82
CA THR A 42 4.28 10.11 -8.52
C THR A 42 5.25 10.84 -9.48
N THR A 43 4.84 11.12 -10.71
CA THR A 43 5.66 11.90 -11.64
C THR A 43 5.76 13.35 -11.18
N VAL A 44 4.66 13.95 -10.71
CA VAL A 44 4.67 15.30 -10.13
C VAL A 44 5.55 15.35 -8.88
N THR A 45 5.45 14.36 -7.97
CA THR A 45 6.31 14.31 -6.77
C THR A 45 7.79 14.19 -7.14
N LYS A 46 8.12 13.38 -8.16
CA LYS A 46 9.49 13.23 -8.68
C LYS A 46 10.05 14.46 -9.38
N LEU A 47 9.21 15.26 -10.00
CA LEU A 47 9.62 16.56 -10.56
C LEU A 47 9.96 17.55 -9.45
N ILE A 48 9.15 17.60 -8.38
CA ILE A 48 9.38 18.50 -7.24
C ILE A 48 10.66 18.16 -6.48
N ASN A 49 10.96 16.87 -6.27
CA ASN A 49 12.14 16.43 -5.53
C ASN A 49 13.39 16.23 -6.41
N GLY A 50 13.31 16.53 -7.71
CA GLY A 50 14.43 16.47 -8.65
C GLY A 50 14.84 15.07 -9.10
N LEU A 51 14.15 14.00 -8.71
CA LEU A 51 14.44 12.65 -9.22
C LEU A 51 14.18 12.56 -10.73
N ILE A 52 13.32 13.42 -11.25
CA ILE A 52 13.18 13.70 -12.67
C ILE A 52 13.72 15.12 -12.89
N PRO A 53 14.68 15.31 -13.83
CA PRO A 53 15.23 14.35 -14.80
C PRO A 53 16.43 13.56 -14.28
N ALA A 54 16.99 13.86 -13.10
CA ALA A 54 18.32 13.40 -12.65
C ALA A 54 18.53 11.87 -12.77
N PHE A 55 17.52 11.07 -12.46
CA PHE A 55 17.56 9.59 -12.49
C PHE A 55 16.67 8.98 -13.58
N THR A 56 16.29 9.78 -14.59
CA THR A 56 15.43 9.32 -15.68
C THR A 56 16.06 9.67 -17.03
N PRO A 57 17.13 8.95 -17.43
CA PRO A 57 17.80 9.24 -18.69
C PRO A 57 16.88 8.98 -19.88
N GLY A 58 16.97 9.84 -20.90
CA GLY A 58 16.17 9.73 -22.12
C GLY A 58 14.69 10.13 -21.95
N CYS A 59 14.32 10.78 -20.86
CA CYS A 59 13.00 11.34 -20.70
C CYS A 59 12.82 12.62 -21.53
N ARG A 60 11.58 12.88 -21.93
CA ARG A 60 11.18 14.16 -22.54
C ARG A 60 10.53 15.00 -21.44
N LEU A 61 11.09 16.19 -21.18
CA LEU A 61 10.55 17.16 -20.24
C LEU A 61 10.45 18.53 -20.93
N GLU A 62 9.25 19.08 -20.99
CA GLU A 62 8.97 20.44 -21.49
C GLU A 62 8.30 21.24 -20.36
N GLY A 63 8.39 22.56 -20.44
CA GLY A 63 7.93 23.44 -19.38
C GLY A 63 8.99 23.70 -18.31
N ARG A 64 8.59 24.23 -17.16
CA ARG A 64 9.49 24.61 -16.07
C ARG A 64 8.96 24.18 -14.72
N VAL A 65 9.87 23.67 -13.87
CA VAL A 65 9.60 23.44 -12.44
C VAL A 65 10.57 24.29 -11.64
N GLU A 66 10.05 24.97 -10.62
CA GLU A 66 10.85 25.74 -9.67
C GLU A 66 10.42 25.41 -8.25
N VAL A 67 11.38 25.15 -7.39
CA VAL A 67 11.16 24.78 -5.99
C VAL A 67 12.02 25.67 -5.10
N ASP A 68 11.39 26.58 -4.41
CA ASP A 68 12.04 27.59 -3.53
C ASP A 68 13.17 28.35 -4.23
N GLY A 69 12.93 28.79 -5.48
CA GLY A 69 13.90 29.50 -6.32
C GLY A 69 14.93 28.62 -7.01
N LEU A 70 14.91 27.32 -6.78
CA LEU A 70 15.79 26.34 -7.40
C LEU A 70 15.09 25.64 -8.59
N ASP A 71 15.82 25.38 -9.64
CA ASP A 71 15.37 24.53 -10.75
C ASP A 71 15.84 23.08 -10.49
N PRO A 72 14.90 22.14 -10.20
CA PRO A 72 15.26 20.74 -9.92
C PRO A 72 15.97 20.03 -11.06
N GLY A 73 15.83 20.52 -12.29
CA GLY A 73 16.49 19.96 -13.47
C GLY A 73 17.98 20.28 -13.58
N THR A 74 18.43 21.36 -12.94
CA THR A 74 19.82 21.85 -13.03
C THR A 74 20.52 21.97 -11.68
N THR A 75 19.77 22.03 -10.59
CA THR A 75 20.31 22.14 -9.23
C THR A 75 20.93 20.81 -8.79
N PRO A 76 22.13 20.81 -8.20
CA PRO A 76 22.72 19.60 -7.63
C PRO A 76 21.78 18.97 -6.60
N MET A 77 21.63 17.64 -6.66
CA MET A 77 20.66 16.90 -5.82
C MET A 77 20.85 17.14 -4.30
N TYR A 78 22.10 17.29 -3.84
CA TYR A 78 22.36 17.54 -2.42
C TYR A 78 21.91 18.93 -1.95
N GLU A 79 21.83 19.92 -2.84
CA GLU A 79 21.29 21.25 -2.52
C GLU A 79 19.76 21.20 -2.46
N LEU A 80 19.14 20.52 -3.42
CA LEU A 80 17.69 20.34 -3.44
C LEU A 80 17.20 19.51 -2.24
N ALA A 81 17.94 18.45 -1.86
CA ALA A 81 17.61 17.59 -0.72
C ALA A 81 17.62 18.33 0.64
N ARG A 82 18.33 19.44 0.76
CA ARG A 82 18.26 20.31 1.96
C ARG A 82 16.93 21.07 2.05
N LYS A 83 16.28 21.30 0.91
CA LYS A 83 15.01 22.04 0.83
C LYS A 83 13.80 21.11 0.79
N VAL A 84 13.93 19.96 0.09
CA VAL A 84 12.86 19.02 -0.17
C VAL A 84 13.18 17.67 0.44
N GLY A 85 12.45 17.30 1.47
CA GLY A 85 12.49 15.96 2.05
C GLY A 85 11.41 15.07 1.43
N SER A 86 11.79 13.86 1.03
CA SER A 86 10.87 12.93 0.37
C SER A 86 10.68 11.66 1.18
N VAL A 87 9.42 11.24 1.32
CA VAL A 87 9.05 9.92 1.86
C VAL A 87 8.40 9.12 0.75
N PHE A 88 9.03 8.01 0.37
CA PHE A 88 8.60 7.19 -0.76
C PHE A 88 7.55 6.15 -0.35
N GLN A 89 6.79 5.69 -1.33
CA GLN A 89 5.77 4.65 -1.19
C GLN A 89 6.34 3.36 -0.54
N ASN A 90 7.56 2.97 -0.92
CA ASN A 90 8.23 1.83 -0.32
C ASN A 90 9.37 2.31 0.60
N PRO A 91 9.18 2.33 1.92
CA PRO A 91 10.21 2.80 2.85
C PRO A 91 11.49 1.96 2.80
N LYS A 92 11.42 0.69 2.39
CA LYS A 92 12.60 -0.18 2.29
C LYS A 92 13.62 0.30 1.24
N SER A 93 13.16 1.02 0.21
CA SER A 93 14.05 1.57 -0.82
C SER A 93 14.79 2.83 -0.36
N GLN A 94 14.48 3.33 0.83
CA GLN A 94 15.01 4.58 1.37
C GLN A 94 16.09 4.35 2.45
N PHE A 95 16.17 3.13 3.00
CA PHE A 95 17.10 2.81 4.09
C PHE A 95 18.49 2.42 3.58
N PHE A 96 19.50 2.98 4.24
CA PHE A 96 20.91 2.74 3.97
C PHE A 96 21.63 2.04 5.13
N ASN A 97 21.05 2.11 6.35
CA ASN A 97 21.64 1.56 7.56
C ASN A 97 20.96 0.27 8.02
N LEU A 98 21.60 -0.41 8.97
CA LEU A 98 21.05 -1.65 9.56
C LEU A 98 20.24 -1.37 10.83
N ASP A 99 20.51 -0.28 11.51
CA ASP A 99 19.87 0.13 12.75
C ASP A 99 19.16 1.49 12.61
N THR A 100 18.20 1.69 13.49
CA THR A 100 17.30 2.83 13.46
C THR A 100 17.96 4.15 13.83
N ASP A 101 18.92 4.14 14.76
CA ASP A 101 19.56 5.36 15.24
C ASP A 101 20.50 5.92 14.18
N SER A 102 21.29 5.04 13.53
CA SER A 102 22.13 5.41 12.39
C SER A 102 21.29 5.90 11.20
N GLU A 103 20.10 5.32 10.97
CA GLU A 103 19.23 5.77 9.88
C GLU A 103 18.65 7.17 10.14
N LEU A 104 18.30 7.50 11.39
CA LEU A 104 17.85 8.85 11.77
C LEU A 104 18.98 9.89 11.63
N ALA A 105 20.22 9.49 11.87
CA ALA A 105 21.39 10.35 11.76
C ALA A 105 21.91 10.53 10.32
N PHE A 106 21.63 9.57 9.44
CA PHE A 106 22.27 9.43 8.14
C PHE A 106 22.26 10.70 7.27
N GLY A 107 21.13 11.37 7.15
CA GLY A 107 21.01 12.59 6.36
C GLY A 107 21.87 13.73 6.93
N LEU A 108 21.91 13.87 8.26
CA LEU A 108 22.70 14.89 8.94
C LEU A 108 24.21 14.62 8.84
N GLU A 109 24.62 13.35 8.88
CA GLU A 109 25.99 12.92 8.67
C GLU A 109 26.46 13.25 7.25
N ASN A 110 25.62 12.98 6.24
CA ASN A 110 25.90 13.34 4.84
C ASN A 110 25.98 14.87 4.62
N GLU A 111 25.30 15.66 5.43
CA GLU A 111 25.46 17.12 5.43
C GLU A 111 26.74 17.59 6.13
N GLY A 112 27.49 16.71 6.78
CA GLY A 112 28.70 17.04 7.54
C GLY A 112 28.43 17.82 8.82
N ARG A 113 27.26 17.62 9.47
CA ARG A 113 26.91 18.28 10.73
C ARG A 113 27.82 17.81 11.87
N PRO A 114 28.11 18.68 12.86
CA PRO A 114 28.89 18.27 14.03
C PRO A 114 28.18 17.14 14.82
N PRO A 115 28.93 16.18 15.40
CA PRO A 115 28.33 15.02 16.10
C PRO A 115 27.39 15.40 17.25
N GLU A 116 27.63 16.52 17.94
CA GLU A 116 26.75 16.99 19.02
C GLU A 116 25.42 17.50 18.47
N GLU A 117 25.44 18.21 17.34
CA GLU A 117 24.23 18.66 16.65
C GLU A 117 23.40 17.47 16.16
N ILE A 118 24.06 16.45 15.57
CA ILE A 118 23.42 15.22 15.11
C ILE A 118 22.70 14.53 16.28
N ARG A 119 23.40 14.29 17.40
CA ARG A 119 22.80 13.64 18.58
C ARG A 119 21.59 14.41 19.11
N LYS A 120 21.72 15.73 19.21
CA LYS A 120 20.61 16.58 19.64
C LYS A 120 19.43 16.48 18.67
N ARG A 121 19.68 16.59 17.38
CA ARG A 121 18.64 16.57 16.35
C ARG A 121 17.92 15.23 16.28
N VAL A 122 18.64 14.10 16.42
CA VAL A 122 18.06 12.77 16.51
C VAL A 122 17.20 12.64 17.77
N ALA A 123 17.68 13.08 18.93
CA ALA A 123 16.89 13.05 20.17
C ALA A 123 15.61 13.90 20.06
N ASP A 124 15.73 15.14 19.56
CA ASP A 124 14.59 16.02 19.32
C ASP A 124 13.56 15.39 18.35
N THR A 125 14.03 14.65 17.33
CA THR A 125 13.18 13.93 16.36
C THR A 125 12.46 12.76 17.03
N VAL A 126 13.17 11.96 17.81
CA VAL A 126 12.61 10.82 18.55
C VAL A 126 11.49 11.30 19.48
N ASP A 127 11.72 12.41 20.19
CA ASP A 127 10.74 12.97 21.11
C ASP A 127 9.54 13.58 20.37
N ALA A 128 9.79 14.37 19.32
CA ALA A 128 8.73 15.04 18.55
C ALA A 128 7.80 14.08 17.83
N LEU A 129 8.32 12.93 17.40
CA LEU A 129 7.58 11.93 16.62
C LEU A 129 7.21 10.67 17.43
N HIS A 130 7.54 10.67 18.74
CA HIS A 130 7.29 9.52 19.64
C HIS A 130 7.88 8.21 19.13
N LEU A 131 9.16 8.22 18.73
CA LEU A 131 9.87 7.07 18.16
C LEU A 131 10.69 6.27 19.19
N GLN A 132 10.51 6.48 20.49
CA GLN A 132 11.30 5.83 21.55
C GLN A 132 11.29 4.31 21.43
N GLU A 133 10.16 3.70 21.02
CA GLU A 133 10.04 2.26 20.81
C GLU A 133 10.94 1.73 19.68
N LEU A 134 11.39 2.60 18.79
CA LEU A 134 12.19 2.22 17.62
C LEU A 134 13.69 2.32 17.87
N GLN A 135 14.13 2.99 18.92
CA GLN A 135 15.56 3.19 19.21
C GLN A 135 16.31 1.87 19.39
N ALA A 136 17.57 1.84 18.99
CA ALA A 136 18.49 0.71 19.08
C ALA A 136 17.95 -0.60 18.46
N ARG A 137 17.10 -0.51 17.44
CA ARG A 137 16.51 -1.69 16.77
C ARG A 137 17.11 -1.93 15.39
N ASN A 138 17.13 -3.20 15.02
CA ASN A 138 17.46 -3.57 13.63
C ASN A 138 16.28 -3.25 12.71
N ILE A 139 16.52 -2.52 11.61
CA ILE A 139 15.51 -2.09 10.65
C ILE A 139 14.77 -3.27 10.01
N PHE A 140 15.43 -4.39 9.78
CA PHE A 140 14.81 -5.58 9.20
C PHE A 140 13.78 -6.22 10.12
N SER A 141 13.90 -6.03 11.45
CA SER A 141 12.93 -6.53 12.43
C SER A 141 11.68 -5.67 12.57
N LEU A 142 11.65 -4.48 11.96
CA LEU A 142 10.53 -3.55 12.06
C LEU A 142 9.34 -3.99 11.20
N SER A 143 8.14 -3.74 11.68
CA SER A 143 6.90 -3.85 10.89
C SER A 143 6.85 -2.81 9.76
N GLY A 144 5.96 -2.99 8.79
CA GLY A 144 5.77 -2.03 7.69
C GLY A 144 5.46 -0.61 8.19
N GLY A 145 4.56 -0.48 9.18
CA GLY A 145 4.23 0.81 9.79
C GLY A 145 5.40 1.44 10.53
N GLN A 146 6.17 0.64 11.30
CA GLN A 146 7.37 1.12 11.98
C GLN A 146 8.44 1.60 10.99
N LYS A 147 8.61 0.91 9.87
CA LYS A 147 9.49 1.35 8.78
C LYS A 147 9.06 2.69 8.18
N GLN A 148 7.76 2.87 7.98
CA GLN A 148 7.24 4.14 7.46
C GLN A 148 7.48 5.29 8.45
N LEU A 149 7.24 5.06 9.75
CA LEU A 149 7.54 6.04 10.80
C LEU A 149 9.03 6.39 10.85
N LEU A 150 9.92 5.40 10.71
CA LEU A 150 11.37 5.61 10.66
C LEU A 150 11.77 6.42 9.41
N ALA A 151 11.24 6.08 8.22
CA ALA A 151 11.51 6.82 6.99
C ALA A 151 11.02 8.27 7.07
N PHE A 152 9.86 8.51 7.69
CA PHE A 152 9.40 9.87 7.98
C PHE A 152 10.34 10.58 8.97
N GLY A 153 10.77 9.90 10.03
CA GLY A 153 11.67 10.41 11.05
C GLY A 153 13.04 10.81 10.50
N SER A 154 13.64 10.00 9.60
CA SER A 154 14.93 10.31 8.97
C SER A 154 14.86 11.58 8.11
N VAL A 155 13.75 11.77 7.38
CA VAL A 155 13.49 12.99 6.62
C VAL A 155 13.23 14.19 7.56
N TYR A 156 12.43 13.99 8.61
CA TYR A 156 12.12 15.03 9.59
C TYR A 156 13.38 15.53 10.33
N ALA A 157 14.31 14.64 10.65
CA ALA A 157 15.58 14.99 11.31
C ALA A 157 16.39 16.00 10.51
N MET A 158 16.40 15.91 9.19
CA MET A 158 17.06 16.88 8.31
C MET A 158 16.41 18.28 8.36
N GLY A 159 15.12 18.37 8.65
CA GLY A 159 14.36 19.60 8.82
C GLY A 159 14.09 20.39 7.55
N PRO A 160 13.75 19.76 6.42
CA PRO A 160 13.47 20.45 5.17
C PRO A 160 12.27 21.40 5.30
N GLU A 161 12.18 22.38 4.40
CA GLU A 161 11.05 23.31 4.37
C GLU A 161 9.84 22.72 3.63
N ILE A 162 10.09 21.80 2.71
CA ILE A 162 9.10 21.15 1.88
C ILE A 162 9.15 19.63 2.10
N PHE A 163 8.01 19.03 2.38
CA PHE A 163 7.85 17.59 2.51
C PHE A 163 7.03 17.05 1.34
N VAL A 164 7.55 16.05 0.65
CA VAL A 164 6.88 15.35 -0.44
C VAL A 164 6.63 13.92 -0.02
N LEU A 165 5.37 13.53 0.13
CA LEU A 165 4.95 12.20 0.58
C LEU A 165 4.25 11.49 -0.57
N ASP A 166 4.80 10.37 -1.03
CA ASP A 166 4.23 9.57 -2.12
C ASP A 166 3.61 8.27 -1.57
N GLU A 167 2.29 8.20 -1.57
CA GLU A 167 1.47 7.10 -1.03
C GLU A 167 1.93 6.61 0.36
N PRO A 168 2.09 7.50 1.34
CA PRO A 168 2.70 7.15 2.63
C PRO A 168 1.87 6.18 3.48
N THR A 169 0.57 5.97 3.15
CA THR A 169 -0.29 5.03 3.89
C THR A 169 -0.31 3.62 3.32
N ALA A 170 0.45 3.33 2.27
CA ALA A 170 0.54 1.98 1.73
C ALA A 170 0.99 0.99 2.83
N ASN A 171 0.21 -0.06 3.08
CA ASN A 171 0.47 -1.09 4.08
C ASN A 171 0.42 -0.64 5.56
N LEU A 172 -0.16 0.52 5.88
CA LEU A 172 -0.36 0.98 7.25
C LEU A 172 -1.69 0.49 7.83
N ASP A 173 -1.67 0.08 9.11
CA ASP A 173 -2.88 -0.11 9.91
C ASP A 173 -3.46 1.23 10.37
N GLN A 174 -4.63 1.18 11.02
CA GLN A 174 -5.32 2.39 11.45
C GLN A 174 -4.52 3.22 12.45
N ASP A 175 -3.79 2.57 13.37
CA ASP A 175 -2.98 3.26 14.37
C ASP A 175 -1.77 3.96 13.74
N ALA A 176 -1.13 3.30 12.78
CA ALA A 176 -0.02 3.91 12.02
C ALA A 176 -0.50 5.08 11.15
N ILE A 177 -1.71 5.00 10.57
CA ILE A 177 -2.31 6.12 9.82
C ILE A 177 -2.61 7.30 10.76
N ALA A 178 -3.13 7.05 11.96
CA ALA A 178 -3.38 8.10 12.94
C ALA A 178 -2.07 8.80 13.35
N ARG A 179 -1.01 8.02 13.61
CA ARG A 179 0.33 8.59 13.88
C ARG A 179 0.86 9.43 12.71
N LEU A 180 0.70 8.96 11.47
CA LEU A 180 1.11 9.73 10.28
C LEU A 180 0.31 11.03 10.14
N HIS A 181 -1.00 10.98 10.39
CA HIS A 181 -1.84 12.18 10.44
C HIS A 181 -1.28 13.21 11.45
N ASP A 182 -0.97 12.79 12.69
CA ASP A 182 -0.45 13.68 13.73
C ASP A 182 0.92 14.26 13.34
N GLN A 183 1.78 13.49 12.68
CA GLN A 183 3.06 13.94 12.13
C GLN A 183 2.86 15.02 11.06
N ILE A 184 1.95 14.80 10.10
CA ILE A 184 1.63 15.81 9.07
C ILE A 184 1.00 17.06 9.70
N ALA A 185 0.12 16.89 10.68
CA ALA A 185 -0.43 18.01 11.46
C ALA A 185 0.67 18.82 12.18
N GLY A 186 1.69 18.12 12.69
CA GLY A 186 2.87 18.72 13.28
C GLY A 186 3.67 19.58 12.31
N LEU A 187 3.92 19.07 11.10
CA LEU A 187 4.59 19.82 10.02
C LEU A 187 3.81 21.08 9.64
N LYS A 188 2.49 20.95 9.50
CA LYS A 188 1.61 22.09 9.18
C LYS A 188 1.65 23.17 10.26
N ARG A 189 1.62 22.78 11.54
CA ARG A 189 1.77 23.75 12.66
C ARG A 189 3.12 24.47 12.67
N GLN A 190 4.16 23.83 12.16
CA GLN A 190 5.50 24.42 11.98
C GLN A 190 5.61 25.29 10.73
N GLY A 191 4.53 25.46 9.96
CA GLY A 191 4.52 26.23 8.71
C GLY A 191 5.27 25.56 7.56
N ARG A 192 5.49 24.24 7.61
CA ARG A 192 6.14 23.50 6.54
C ARG A 192 5.17 23.29 5.38
N THR A 193 5.71 23.32 4.14
CA THR A 193 4.95 22.99 2.95
C THR A 193 4.89 21.47 2.81
N VAL A 194 3.70 20.93 2.58
CA VAL A 194 3.51 19.47 2.45
C VAL A 194 2.77 19.16 1.15
N VAL A 195 3.36 18.31 0.32
CA VAL A 195 2.76 17.79 -0.90
C VAL A 195 2.57 16.29 -0.74
N ILE A 196 1.34 15.82 -0.82
CA ILE A 196 0.99 14.42 -0.55
C ILE A 196 0.30 13.85 -1.78
N ALA A 197 0.86 12.81 -2.39
CA ALA A 197 0.18 11.98 -3.37
C ALA A 197 -0.46 10.80 -2.64
N GLU A 198 -1.79 10.63 -2.69
CA GLU A 198 -2.47 9.62 -1.92
C GLU A 198 -3.78 9.14 -2.57
N HIS A 199 -4.11 7.85 -2.32
CA HIS A 199 -5.39 7.25 -2.67
C HIS A 199 -6.34 7.17 -1.46
N ARG A 200 -5.82 6.96 -0.26
CA ARG A 200 -6.58 6.90 0.98
C ARG A 200 -6.76 8.32 1.52
N LEU A 201 -7.94 8.90 1.37
CA LEU A 201 -8.15 10.35 1.49
C LEU A 201 -8.70 10.80 2.85
N TYR A 202 -9.47 9.95 3.53
CA TYR A 202 -10.25 10.31 4.73
C TYR A 202 -9.41 10.91 5.87
N PHE A 203 -8.15 10.48 6.03
CA PHE A 203 -7.30 10.92 7.13
C PHE A 203 -6.65 12.28 6.88
N LEU A 204 -6.78 12.84 5.67
CA LEU A 204 -6.21 14.13 5.29
C LEU A 204 -7.24 15.27 5.22
N THR A 205 -8.51 14.97 5.32
CA THR A 205 -9.60 15.92 5.05
C THR A 205 -9.60 17.16 5.95
N ASP A 206 -9.03 17.07 7.15
CA ASP A 206 -8.87 18.18 8.09
C ASP A 206 -7.52 18.91 7.93
N LEU A 207 -6.54 18.31 7.28
CA LEU A 207 -5.17 18.84 7.15
C LEU A 207 -4.92 19.59 5.85
N ILE A 208 -5.53 19.16 4.74
CA ILE A 208 -5.30 19.74 3.42
C ILE A 208 -5.88 21.16 3.30
N ASP A 209 -5.21 22.02 2.56
CA ASP A 209 -5.69 23.35 2.20
C ASP A 209 -6.29 23.32 0.79
N ARG A 210 -5.68 22.55 -0.11
CA ARG A 210 -6.06 22.44 -1.52
C ARG A 210 -5.82 21.05 -2.07
N VAL A 211 -6.58 20.66 -3.08
CA VAL A 211 -6.47 19.39 -3.77
C VAL A 211 -6.26 19.62 -5.26
N LEU A 212 -5.24 19.00 -5.81
CA LEU A 212 -4.95 18.95 -7.24
C LEU A 212 -5.38 17.58 -7.77
N TYR A 213 -6.46 17.56 -8.55
CA TYR A 213 -7.00 16.33 -9.11
C TYR A 213 -6.44 16.13 -10.52
N LEU A 214 -5.68 15.04 -10.69
CA LEU A 214 -5.10 14.63 -11.96
C LEU A 214 -5.93 13.53 -12.62
N ARG A 215 -6.13 13.64 -13.92
CA ARG A 215 -6.71 12.60 -14.76
C ARG A 215 -5.91 12.50 -16.06
N ASP A 216 -5.46 11.28 -16.40
CA ASP A 216 -4.74 10.98 -17.65
C ASP A 216 -3.58 11.94 -17.94
N GLY A 217 -2.80 12.29 -16.92
CA GLY A 217 -1.66 13.19 -17.05
C GLY A 217 -1.98 14.68 -17.04
N VAL A 218 -3.25 15.07 -16.93
CA VAL A 218 -3.68 16.47 -16.94
C VAL A 218 -4.18 16.88 -15.56
N LEU A 219 -3.87 18.11 -15.13
CA LEU A 219 -4.50 18.73 -13.97
C LEU A 219 -5.92 19.18 -14.35
N GLU A 220 -6.91 18.30 -14.13
CA GLU A 220 -8.29 18.55 -14.57
C GLU A 220 -9.02 19.53 -13.66
N ARG A 221 -8.81 19.43 -12.34
CA ARG A 221 -9.50 20.26 -11.34
C ARG A 221 -8.60 20.61 -10.16
N THR A 222 -8.87 21.79 -9.63
CA THR A 222 -8.33 22.22 -8.33
C THR A 222 -9.49 22.47 -7.38
N PHE A 223 -9.46 21.89 -6.19
CA PHE A 223 -10.46 22.09 -5.15
C PHE A 223 -9.85 22.78 -3.95
N THR A 224 -10.57 23.71 -3.35
CA THR A 224 -10.34 24.09 -1.96
C THR A 224 -10.77 22.95 -1.04
N ARG A 225 -10.24 22.89 0.19
CA ARG A 225 -10.67 21.90 1.19
C ARG A 225 -12.20 21.84 1.31
N LYS A 226 -12.86 23.01 1.41
CA LYS A 226 -14.33 23.08 1.55
C LYS A 226 -15.07 22.44 0.37
N GLN A 227 -14.63 22.70 -0.85
CA GLN A 227 -15.22 22.10 -2.05
C GLN A 227 -14.99 20.60 -2.09
N PHE A 228 -13.78 20.16 -1.74
CA PHE A 228 -13.44 18.74 -1.76
C PHE A 228 -14.22 17.92 -0.72
N CYS A 229 -14.30 18.42 0.51
CA CYS A 229 -15.07 17.76 1.57
C CYS A 229 -16.59 17.82 1.36
N ALA A 230 -17.08 18.70 0.49
CA ALA A 230 -18.50 18.81 0.13
C ALA A 230 -18.91 17.88 -1.04
N LEU A 231 -17.97 17.14 -1.65
CA LEU A 231 -18.28 16.18 -2.71
C LEU A 231 -19.26 15.13 -2.21
N THR A 232 -20.33 14.92 -2.94
CA THR A 232 -21.23 13.80 -2.71
C THR A 232 -20.54 12.48 -3.09
N ASP A 233 -21.01 11.36 -2.53
CA ASP A 233 -20.48 10.03 -2.89
C ASP A 233 -20.52 9.77 -4.39
N ARG A 234 -21.59 10.20 -5.06
CA ARG A 234 -21.74 10.06 -6.51
C ARG A 234 -20.68 10.85 -7.29
N GLU A 235 -20.39 12.08 -6.88
CA GLU A 235 -19.36 12.92 -7.52
C GLU A 235 -17.97 12.36 -7.24
N ARG A 236 -17.70 11.95 -6.01
CA ARG A 236 -16.46 11.32 -5.58
C ARG A 236 -16.17 10.04 -6.39
N GLU A 237 -17.16 9.16 -6.50
CA GLU A 237 -17.04 7.91 -7.26
C GLU A 237 -16.86 8.17 -8.77
N ALA A 238 -17.52 9.17 -9.33
CA ALA A 238 -17.34 9.58 -10.73
C ALA A 238 -15.92 10.11 -10.99
N LEU A 239 -15.26 10.69 -9.97
CA LEU A 239 -13.85 11.08 -10.00
C LEU A 239 -12.90 9.91 -9.74
N GLY A 240 -13.40 8.70 -9.42
CA GLY A 240 -12.58 7.54 -9.08
C GLY A 240 -11.84 7.69 -7.74
N LEU A 241 -12.37 8.49 -6.82
CA LEU A 241 -11.75 8.78 -5.53
C LEU A 241 -12.28 7.87 -4.42
N ARG A 242 -11.40 7.49 -3.50
CA ARG A 242 -11.71 6.73 -2.29
C ARG A 242 -12.52 7.57 -1.30
N THR A 243 -13.12 6.93 -0.30
CA THR A 243 -13.95 7.61 0.70
C THR A 243 -13.22 8.75 1.42
N LEU A 244 -13.96 9.84 1.68
CA LEU A 244 -13.50 10.99 2.46
C LEU A 244 -13.87 10.90 3.94
N ILE A 245 -14.64 9.90 4.33
CA ILE A 245 -15.14 9.70 5.69
C ILE A 245 -14.59 8.36 6.18
N PRO A 246 -14.06 8.29 7.42
CA PRO A 246 -13.69 7.01 8.00
C PRO A 246 -14.92 6.11 8.08
N ALA A 247 -14.90 5.00 7.34
CA ALA A 247 -15.99 4.03 7.42
C ALA A 247 -15.82 3.19 8.69
N GLY A 248 -16.80 3.21 9.58
CA GLY A 248 -16.86 2.28 10.70
C GLY A 248 -17.21 0.87 10.20
N CYS A 249 -16.46 -0.15 10.62
CA CYS A 249 -16.80 -1.53 10.30
C CYS A 249 -17.95 -2.01 11.21
N THR A 250 -19.13 -2.22 10.61
CA THR A 250 -20.34 -2.73 11.29
C THR A 250 -20.59 -4.22 11.01
N LEU A 251 -19.65 -4.91 10.35
CA LEU A 251 -19.82 -6.32 9.99
C LEU A 251 -19.93 -7.21 11.24
N PRO A 252 -20.78 -8.26 11.21
CA PRO A 252 -20.88 -9.23 12.28
C PRO A 252 -19.56 -10.00 12.45
N ALA A 253 -19.28 -10.46 13.67
CA ALA A 253 -18.13 -11.30 13.95
C ALA A 253 -18.17 -12.60 13.16
N ALA A 254 -17.01 -13.19 12.87
CA ALA A 254 -16.91 -14.53 12.30
C ALA A 254 -17.65 -15.54 13.17
N ALA A 255 -18.24 -16.56 12.53
CA ALA A 255 -18.99 -17.58 13.26
C ALA A 255 -18.06 -18.39 14.18
N PRO A 256 -18.52 -18.89 15.34
CA PRO A 256 -17.74 -19.77 16.21
C PRO A 256 -17.36 -21.06 15.47
N ALA A 257 -16.32 -21.73 15.95
CA ALA A 257 -15.88 -23.02 15.43
C ALA A 257 -16.94 -24.12 15.55
N GLY A 258 -16.81 -25.20 14.78
CA GLY A 258 -17.71 -26.37 14.84
C GLY A 258 -18.73 -26.43 13.69
N ALA A 259 -18.56 -25.63 12.64
CA ALA A 259 -19.38 -25.74 11.43
C ALA A 259 -19.13 -27.11 10.74
N LYS A 260 -20.22 -27.82 10.40
CA LYS A 260 -20.15 -29.11 9.67
C LYS A 260 -19.76 -28.96 8.23
N GLU A 261 -20.13 -27.83 7.61
CA GLU A 261 -19.77 -27.46 6.23
C GLU A 261 -18.84 -26.24 6.25
N GLY A 262 -17.87 -26.25 5.35
CA GLY A 262 -16.88 -25.16 5.21
C GLY A 262 -15.65 -25.37 6.09
N LEU A 263 -14.99 -24.26 6.40
CA LEU A 263 -13.79 -24.19 7.21
C LEU A 263 -14.15 -24.01 8.68
N SER A 264 -13.61 -24.87 9.55
CA SER A 264 -13.61 -24.68 11.02
C SER A 264 -12.16 -24.69 11.51
N VAL A 265 -11.80 -23.69 12.29
CA VAL A 265 -10.51 -23.58 12.99
C VAL A 265 -10.80 -23.71 14.47
N GLU A 266 -10.16 -24.66 15.15
CA GLU A 266 -10.49 -25.07 16.50
C GLU A 266 -9.27 -25.04 17.40
N GLY A 267 -9.23 -24.08 18.34
CA GLY A 267 -8.16 -23.97 19.33
C GLY A 267 -6.75 -23.78 18.76
N LEU A 268 -6.65 -23.16 17.58
CA LEU A 268 -5.40 -23.06 16.83
C LEU A 268 -4.38 -22.20 17.58
N THR A 269 -3.18 -22.75 17.81
CA THR A 269 -2.04 -22.07 18.42
C THR A 269 -0.85 -22.16 17.48
N CYS A 270 -0.21 -21.03 17.22
CA CYS A 270 0.91 -20.96 16.29
C CYS A 270 2.07 -20.12 16.86
N ALA A 271 3.30 -20.62 16.70
CA ALA A 271 4.53 -19.90 17.04
C ALA A 271 5.64 -20.17 16.02
N TYR A 272 6.56 -19.25 15.90
CA TYR A 272 7.85 -19.50 15.25
C TYR A 272 8.80 -20.25 16.17
N ARG A 273 9.82 -20.90 15.59
CA ARG A 273 10.78 -21.70 16.38
C ARG A 273 11.36 -20.88 17.54
N LYS A 274 11.21 -21.42 18.78
CA LYS A 274 11.75 -20.85 20.03
C LYS A 274 11.17 -19.47 20.43
N GLU A 275 10.09 -19.03 19.81
CA GLU A 275 9.41 -17.78 20.15
C GLU A 275 8.08 -18.07 20.87
N PRO A 276 7.57 -17.12 21.67
CA PRO A 276 6.24 -17.26 22.25
C PRO A 276 5.18 -17.35 21.15
N PRO A 277 4.03 -17.97 21.44
CA PRO A 277 2.95 -18.06 20.48
C PRO A 277 2.50 -16.69 19.95
N VAL A 278 2.37 -16.58 18.63
CA VAL A 278 1.86 -15.38 17.97
C VAL A 278 0.36 -15.20 18.27
N PHE A 279 -0.38 -16.31 18.30
CA PHE A 279 -1.76 -16.36 18.79
C PHE A 279 -2.03 -17.72 19.44
N GLN A 280 -3.01 -17.76 20.37
CA GLN A 280 -3.35 -18.94 21.17
C GLN A 280 -4.84 -19.23 21.13
N ALA A 281 -5.19 -20.51 21.01
CA ALA A 281 -6.55 -21.02 21.10
C ALA A 281 -7.56 -20.32 20.17
N LEU A 282 -7.10 -19.84 19.00
CA LEU A 282 -7.94 -19.16 18.04
C LEU A 282 -8.98 -20.12 17.45
N SER A 283 -10.24 -19.70 17.49
CA SER A 283 -11.36 -20.52 17.00
C SER A 283 -12.35 -19.68 16.22
N PHE A 284 -12.67 -20.11 14.99
CA PHE A 284 -13.67 -19.48 14.12
C PHE A 284 -14.11 -20.45 13.03
N SER A 285 -15.18 -20.10 12.32
CA SER A 285 -15.57 -20.82 11.09
C SER A 285 -15.97 -19.86 9.96
N ALA A 286 -15.85 -20.37 8.72
CA ALA A 286 -16.27 -19.71 7.50
C ALA A 286 -16.98 -20.72 6.58
N ARG A 287 -18.11 -20.32 6.01
CA ARG A 287 -18.94 -21.17 5.14
C ARG A 287 -18.56 -21.03 3.68
N PRO A 288 -18.85 -22.05 2.84
CA PRO A 288 -18.81 -21.86 1.40
C PRO A 288 -19.68 -20.67 0.96
N GLY A 289 -19.16 -19.84 0.08
CA GLY A 289 -19.85 -18.62 -0.36
C GLY A 289 -19.67 -17.40 0.53
N GLU A 290 -18.95 -17.52 1.64
CA GLU A 290 -18.72 -16.44 2.60
C GLU A 290 -17.35 -15.78 2.41
N VAL A 291 -17.32 -14.45 2.54
CA VAL A 291 -16.07 -13.66 2.59
C VAL A 291 -15.86 -13.19 4.02
N VAL A 292 -14.85 -13.73 4.70
CA VAL A 292 -14.50 -13.37 6.07
C VAL A 292 -13.25 -12.49 6.07
N ALA A 293 -13.39 -11.27 6.57
CA ALA A 293 -12.25 -10.39 6.78
C ALA A 293 -11.47 -10.78 8.04
N ILE A 294 -10.14 -10.72 7.98
CA ILE A 294 -9.25 -10.88 9.12
C ILE A 294 -8.62 -9.51 9.39
N THR A 295 -8.94 -8.92 10.54
CA THR A 295 -8.49 -7.59 10.95
C THR A 295 -7.72 -7.63 12.27
N GLY A 296 -7.00 -6.57 12.58
CA GLY A 296 -6.22 -6.42 13.81
C GLY A 296 -4.94 -5.63 13.59
N PRO A 297 -4.24 -5.16 14.63
CA PRO A 297 -3.01 -4.38 14.50
C PRO A 297 -1.93 -5.08 13.67
N ASN A 298 -0.96 -4.32 13.19
CA ASN A 298 0.21 -4.93 12.54
C ASN A 298 1.02 -5.73 13.56
N GLY A 299 1.50 -6.91 13.15
CA GLY A 299 2.25 -7.81 14.03
C GLY A 299 1.39 -8.78 14.87
N VAL A 300 0.05 -8.64 14.92
CA VAL A 300 -0.84 -9.51 15.71
C VAL A 300 -0.92 -10.96 15.21
N GLY A 301 -0.39 -11.24 14.01
CA GLY A 301 -0.34 -12.61 13.48
C GLY A 301 -1.24 -12.89 12.28
N LYS A 302 -1.81 -11.89 11.62
CA LYS A 302 -2.69 -12.07 10.43
C LYS A 302 -2.01 -12.89 9.33
N THR A 303 -0.82 -12.50 8.90
CA THR A 303 -0.03 -13.23 7.89
C THR A 303 0.42 -14.61 8.41
N THR A 304 0.68 -14.75 9.72
CA THR A 304 0.98 -16.04 10.34
C THR A 304 -0.22 -16.98 10.25
N LEU A 305 -1.43 -16.49 10.52
CA LEU A 305 -2.66 -17.26 10.35
C LEU A 305 -2.84 -17.69 8.89
N SER A 306 -2.68 -16.78 7.92
CA SER A 306 -2.74 -17.10 6.48
C SER A 306 -1.76 -18.22 6.10
N ARG A 307 -0.52 -18.13 6.57
CA ARG A 307 0.51 -19.16 6.32
C ARG A 307 0.21 -20.50 7.00
N CYS A 308 -0.37 -20.47 8.20
CA CYS A 308 -0.77 -21.67 8.93
C CYS A 308 -1.92 -22.39 8.20
N LEU A 309 -2.95 -21.65 7.77
CA LEU A 309 -4.08 -22.19 7.00
C LEU A 309 -3.63 -22.80 5.65
N CYS A 310 -2.59 -22.27 5.03
CA CYS A 310 -1.97 -22.82 3.84
C CYS A 310 -0.99 -23.98 4.11
N GLY A 311 -0.81 -24.40 5.35
CA GLY A 311 0.14 -25.45 5.70
C GLY A 311 1.62 -25.07 5.48
N LEU A 312 1.94 -23.78 5.41
CA LEU A 312 3.32 -23.27 5.28
C LEU A 312 4.02 -23.22 6.65
N ILE A 313 3.26 -22.95 7.71
CA ILE A 313 3.70 -22.99 9.12
C ILE A 313 2.91 -24.09 9.81
N ARG A 314 3.59 -24.87 10.67
CA ARG A 314 2.96 -25.93 11.44
C ARG A 314 2.32 -25.33 12.69
N GLU A 315 1.07 -25.72 12.96
CA GLU A 315 0.39 -25.48 14.22
C GLU A 315 1.08 -26.18 15.39
N GLN A 316 1.07 -25.54 16.57
CA GLN A 316 1.55 -26.16 17.82
C GLN A 316 0.41 -26.92 18.52
N ALA A 317 -0.81 -26.40 18.42
CA ALA A 317 -2.01 -27.02 19.00
C ALA A 317 -3.25 -26.61 18.19
N GLY A 318 -4.34 -27.34 18.37
CA GLY A 318 -5.58 -27.13 17.65
C GLY A 318 -5.65 -27.88 16.33
N GLN A 319 -6.69 -27.64 15.56
CA GLN A 319 -6.88 -28.29 14.25
C GLN A 319 -7.60 -27.38 13.26
N ILE A 320 -7.36 -27.66 11.97
CA ILE A 320 -8.03 -27.04 10.84
C ILE A 320 -8.88 -28.12 10.18
N VAL A 321 -10.18 -27.88 10.12
CA VAL A 321 -11.19 -28.83 9.63
C VAL A 321 -11.86 -28.25 8.40
N LEU A 322 -12.01 -29.04 7.35
CA LEU A 322 -12.77 -28.68 6.15
C LEU A 322 -13.87 -29.73 5.92
N ASN A 323 -15.11 -29.26 5.87
CA ASN A 323 -16.29 -30.12 5.69
C ASN A 323 -16.36 -31.29 6.71
N GLY A 324 -16.07 -30.99 7.98
CA GLY A 324 -16.09 -31.97 9.07
C GLY A 324 -14.88 -32.90 9.11
N ARG A 325 -13.89 -32.76 8.20
CA ARG A 325 -12.68 -33.57 8.16
C ARG A 325 -11.45 -32.76 8.57
N PRO A 326 -10.69 -33.15 9.60
CA PRO A 326 -9.42 -32.53 9.94
C PRO A 326 -8.42 -32.65 8.78
N LEU A 327 -7.73 -31.56 8.47
CA LEU A 327 -6.72 -31.50 7.42
C LEU A 327 -5.31 -31.63 8.02
N ASN A 328 -4.51 -32.54 7.48
CA ASN A 328 -3.08 -32.52 7.72
C ASN A 328 -2.40 -31.45 6.83
N ARG A 329 -1.12 -31.16 7.10
CA ARG A 329 -0.36 -30.12 6.41
C ARG A 329 -0.36 -30.24 4.88
N LYS A 330 -0.26 -31.46 4.32
CA LYS A 330 -0.29 -31.66 2.87
C LYS A 330 -1.67 -31.42 2.29
N GLU A 331 -2.72 -31.77 3.03
CA GLU A 331 -4.11 -31.51 2.65
C GLU A 331 -4.43 -30.01 2.73
N GLN A 332 -3.92 -29.28 3.73
CA GLN A 332 -4.02 -27.83 3.80
C GLN A 332 -3.40 -27.16 2.56
N GLN A 333 -2.19 -27.57 2.17
CA GLN A 333 -1.53 -27.06 0.94
C GLN A 333 -2.33 -27.34 -0.34
N LYS A 334 -3.06 -28.44 -0.39
CA LYS A 334 -3.95 -28.75 -1.52
C LYS A 334 -5.26 -27.98 -1.48
N ALA A 335 -5.79 -27.72 -0.29
CA ALA A 335 -7.08 -27.08 -0.09
C ALA A 335 -7.04 -25.55 -0.12
N ALA A 336 -5.91 -24.93 0.21
CA ALA A 336 -5.79 -23.48 0.36
C ALA A 336 -4.84 -22.85 -0.67
N PHE A 337 -5.18 -21.65 -1.15
CA PHE A 337 -4.32 -20.77 -1.97
C PHE A 337 -4.23 -19.40 -1.31
N CYS A 338 -3.02 -18.84 -1.24
CA CYS A 338 -2.79 -17.53 -0.67
C CYS A 338 -2.24 -16.57 -1.73
N VAL A 339 -2.91 -15.44 -1.91
CA VAL A 339 -2.35 -14.28 -2.60
C VAL A 339 -1.62 -13.45 -1.56
N MET A 340 -0.31 -13.33 -1.71
CA MET A 340 0.56 -12.67 -0.75
C MET A 340 0.48 -11.14 -0.88
N GLN A 341 0.74 -10.42 0.21
CA GLN A 341 0.85 -8.96 0.22
C GLN A 341 1.91 -8.45 -0.75
N ASP A 342 3.11 -9.02 -0.75
CA ASP A 342 4.14 -8.76 -1.75
C ASP A 342 4.09 -9.86 -2.84
N VAL A 343 3.36 -9.56 -3.89
CA VAL A 343 3.17 -10.48 -5.02
C VAL A 343 4.45 -10.80 -5.79
N ASN A 344 5.52 -10.00 -5.63
CA ASN A 344 6.81 -10.30 -6.26
C ASN A 344 7.42 -11.62 -5.75
N HIS A 345 7.07 -12.04 -4.55
CA HIS A 345 7.51 -13.30 -3.96
C HIS A 345 6.67 -14.52 -4.43
N GLN A 346 5.68 -14.30 -5.27
CA GLN A 346 4.74 -15.33 -5.71
C GLN A 346 4.76 -15.56 -7.23
N LEU A 347 5.34 -14.63 -8.00
CA LEU A 347 5.37 -14.67 -9.46
C LEU A 347 6.75 -15.15 -9.94
N PHE A 348 6.79 -16.33 -10.57
CA PHE A 348 8.03 -17.02 -10.90
C PHE A 348 8.19 -17.35 -12.40
N SER A 349 7.09 -17.31 -13.17
CA SER A 349 7.12 -17.68 -14.58
C SER A 349 7.80 -16.61 -15.45
N ASP A 350 8.16 -16.99 -16.65
CA ASP A 350 8.71 -16.12 -17.71
C ASP A 350 7.64 -15.25 -18.39
N SER A 351 6.37 -15.59 -18.23
CA SER A 351 5.26 -14.87 -18.84
C SER A 351 4.01 -14.86 -17.96
N VAL A 352 3.14 -13.87 -18.16
CA VAL A 352 1.82 -13.79 -17.51
C VAL A 352 1.00 -15.04 -17.81
N TRP A 353 1.05 -15.52 -19.05
CA TRP A 353 0.38 -16.76 -19.45
C TRP A 353 0.95 -17.97 -18.73
N GLY A 354 2.28 -18.09 -18.69
CA GLY A 354 2.97 -19.17 -17.98
C GLY A 354 2.66 -19.20 -16.50
N GLU A 355 2.54 -18.03 -15.84
CA GLU A 355 2.16 -17.94 -14.43
C GLU A 355 0.76 -18.51 -14.17
N CYS A 356 -0.21 -18.17 -15.01
CA CYS A 356 -1.56 -18.72 -14.95
C CYS A 356 -1.56 -20.23 -15.22
N ARG A 357 -0.81 -20.70 -16.21
CA ARG A 357 -0.69 -22.11 -16.56
C ARG A 357 -0.05 -22.93 -15.44
N MET A 358 0.96 -22.40 -14.76
CA MET A 358 1.61 -23.04 -13.62
C MET A 358 0.65 -23.24 -12.44
N SER A 359 -0.24 -22.28 -12.22
CA SER A 359 -1.25 -22.37 -11.14
C SER A 359 -2.41 -23.32 -11.47
N ALA A 360 -2.66 -23.56 -12.76
CA ALA A 360 -3.77 -24.36 -13.25
C ALA A 360 -3.38 -25.14 -14.54
N PRO A 361 -2.57 -26.21 -14.38
CA PRO A 361 -2.01 -26.96 -15.52
C PRO A 361 -3.09 -27.57 -16.45
N ASP A 362 -4.18 -28.02 -15.87
CA ASP A 362 -5.24 -28.80 -16.56
C ASP A 362 -6.40 -27.93 -17.07
N VAL A 363 -6.40 -26.62 -16.75
CA VAL A 363 -7.49 -25.72 -17.16
C VAL A 363 -7.37 -25.38 -18.64
N PRO A 364 -8.47 -25.40 -19.44
CA PRO A 364 -8.46 -25.09 -20.87
C PRO A 364 -7.94 -23.67 -21.16
N ASP A 365 -7.26 -23.47 -22.30
CA ASP A 365 -6.72 -22.15 -22.72
C ASP A 365 -7.81 -21.09 -22.85
N SER A 366 -9.04 -21.49 -23.22
CA SER A 366 -10.18 -20.58 -23.27
C SER A 366 -10.52 -19.98 -21.90
N SER A 367 -10.41 -20.76 -20.82
CA SER A 367 -10.65 -20.29 -19.46
C SER A 367 -9.53 -19.36 -18.97
N LEU A 368 -8.25 -19.70 -19.26
CA LEU A 368 -7.13 -18.81 -18.98
C LEU A 368 -7.31 -17.46 -19.68
N LYS A 369 -7.64 -17.51 -20.98
CA LYS A 369 -7.91 -16.32 -21.79
C LYS A 369 -9.05 -15.47 -21.20
N GLY A 370 -10.15 -16.11 -20.82
CA GLY A 370 -11.30 -15.44 -20.21
C GLY A 370 -10.95 -14.74 -18.88
N VAL A 371 -10.17 -15.40 -18.01
CA VAL A 371 -9.72 -14.81 -16.75
C VAL A 371 -8.77 -13.66 -17.00
N LEU A 372 -7.78 -13.80 -17.88
CA LEU A 372 -6.85 -12.71 -18.22
C LEU A 372 -7.56 -11.52 -18.86
N ASP A 373 -8.57 -11.76 -19.67
CA ASP A 373 -9.38 -10.71 -20.31
C ASP A 373 -10.21 -9.95 -19.27
N SER A 374 -10.89 -10.66 -18.37
CA SER A 374 -11.71 -10.06 -17.30
C SER A 374 -10.90 -9.19 -16.34
N LEU A 375 -9.60 -9.42 -16.21
CA LEU A 375 -8.67 -8.66 -15.38
C LEU A 375 -7.80 -7.68 -16.20
N HIS A 376 -8.12 -7.47 -17.47
CA HIS A 376 -7.37 -6.60 -18.37
C HIS A 376 -5.86 -6.93 -18.46
N LEU A 377 -5.52 -8.23 -18.41
CA LEU A 377 -4.16 -8.73 -18.49
C LEU A 377 -3.84 -9.40 -19.84
N LEU A 378 -4.85 -9.70 -20.65
CA LEU A 378 -4.67 -10.42 -21.91
C LEU A 378 -3.68 -9.73 -22.88
N PRO A 379 -3.64 -8.40 -23.01
CA PRO A 379 -2.64 -7.71 -23.85
C PRO A 379 -1.18 -7.91 -23.38
N PHE A 380 -1.00 -8.31 -22.11
CA PHE A 380 0.31 -8.48 -21.48
C PHE A 380 0.70 -9.97 -21.35
N ARG A 381 -0.05 -10.90 -21.92
CA ARG A 381 0.08 -12.35 -21.69
C ARG A 381 1.49 -12.90 -21.92
N GLU A 382 2.23 -12.35 -22.89
CA GLU A 382 3.60 -12.77 -23.25
C GLU A 382 4.67 -11.99 -22.46
N ARG A 383 4.29 -10.98 -21.64
CA ARG A 383 5.26 -10.20 -20.87
C ARG A 383 5.69 -10.96 -19.63
N HIS A 384 6.95 -10.76 -19.26
CA HIS A 384 7.47 -11.24 -17.98
C HIS A 384 6.73 -10.57 -16.80
N PRO A 385 6.26 -11.31 -15.77
CA PRO A 385 5.51 -10.74 -14.64
C PRO A 385 6.21 -9.57 -13.97
N MET A 386 7.55 -9.62 -13.86
CA MET A 386 8.31 -8.53 -13.22
C MET A 386 8.32 -7.22 -14.02
N SER A 387 8.00 -7.24 -15.31
CA SER A 387 7.86 -6.04 -16.15
C SER A 387 6.51 -5.33 -16.00
N LEU A 388 5.57 -5.94 -15.28
CA LEU A 388 4.24 -5.38 -15.02
C LEU A 388 4.30 -4.28 -13.96
N SER A 389 3.34 -3.34 -14.02
CA SER A 389 3.11 -2.38 -12.92
C SER A 389 2.62 -3.11 -11.65
N GLY A 390 2.75 -2.48 -10.48
CA GLY A 390 2.30 -3.05 -9.21
C GLY A 390 0.85 -3.53 -9.25
N GLY A 391 -0.07 -2.71 -9.77
CA GLY A 391 -1.48 -3.09 -9.92
C GLY A 391 -1.72 -4.23 -10.92
N GLN A 392 -0.92 -4.33 -12.00
CA GLN A 392 -0.99 -5.44 -12.93
C GLN A 392 -0.49 -6.75 -12.29
N LYS A 393 0.60 -6.70 -11.50
CA LYS A 393 1.09 -7.85 -10.73
C LYS A 393 0.06 -8.34 -9.72
N GLN A 394 -0.61 -7.41 -9.02
CA GLN A 394 -1.68 -7.74 -8.09
C GLN A 394 -2.83 -8.48 -8.80
N ARG A 395 -3.29 -7.96 -9.94
CA ARG A 395 -4.32 -8.62 -10.73
C ARG A 395 -3.87 -9.99 -11.27
N LEU A 396 -2.60 -10.14 -11.63
CA LEU A 396 -2.07 -11.45 -12.03
C LEU A 396 -2.12 -12.46 -10.89
N ALA A 397 -1.74 -12.08 -9.67
CA ALA A 397 -1.87 -12.95 -8.50
C ALA A 397 -3.33 -13.30 -8.18
N VAL A 398 -4.26 -12.38 -8.43
CA VAL A 398 -5.71 -12.69 -8.35
C VAL A 398 -6.13 -13.66 -9.47
N ALA A 399 -5.63 -13.51 -10.69
CA ALA A 399 -5.88 -14.45 -11.79
C ALA A 399 -5.43 -15.88 -11.46
N THR A 400 -4.26 -16.02 -10.86
CA THR A 400 -3.76 -17.34 -10.42
C THR A 400 -4.63 -17.96 -9.33
N ALA A 401 -5.16 -17.14 -8.40
CA ALA A 401 -6.12 -17.60 -7.40
C ALA A 401 -7.44 -18.09 -8.02
N LEU A 402 -7.98 -17.32 -8.98
CA LEU A 402 -9.19 -17.70 -9.74
C LEU A 402 -9.05 -19.08 -10.40
N LEU A 403 -7.90 -19.30 -11.02
CA LEU A 403 -7.61 -20.52 -11.79
C LEU A 403 -7.26 -21.72 -10.91
N SER A 404 -6.86 -21.51 -9.67
CA SER A 404 -6.33 -22.58 -8.79
C SER A 404 -7.37 -23.63 -8.36
N GLU A 405 -8.67 -23.38 -8.57
CA GLU A 405 -9.80 -24.25 -8.19
C GLU A 405 -9.82 -24.73 -6.72
N LYS A 406 -9.01 -24.13 -5.86
CA LYS A 406 -8.95 -24.51 -4.43
C LYS A 406 -10.16 -23.99 -3.65
N PRO A 407 -10.69 -24.78 -2.68
CA PRO A 407 -11.87 -24.40 -1.91
C PRO A 407 -11.65 -23.24 -0.96
N ILE A 408 -10.42 -23.01 -0.46
CA ILE A 408 -10.06 -21.95 0.46
C ILE A 408 -9.12 -20.97 -0.25
N LEU A 409 -9.54 -19.71 -0.34
CA LEU A 409 -8.74 -18.64 -0.93
C LEU A 409 -8.44 -17.60 0.13
N ILE A 410 -7.19 -17.22 0.26
CA ILE A 410 -6.73 -16.24 1.24
C ILE A 410 -6.07 -15.09 0.48
N PHE A 411 -6.50 -13.87 0.75
CA PHE A 411 -5.93 -12.65 0.17
C PHE A 411 -5.32 -11.81 1.29
N ASP A 412 -4.02 -11.52 1.19
CA ASP A 412 -3.30 -10.70 2.17
C ASP A 412 -3.13 -9.29 1.60
N GLU A 413 -3.86 -8.30 2.15
CA GLU A 413 -3.91 -6.88 1.76
C GLU A 413 -4.14 -6.66 0.23
N PRO A 414 -5.20 -7.23 -0.37
CA PRO A 414 -5.40 -7.21 -1.83
C PRO A 414 -5.68 -5.82 -2.41
N THR A 415 -6.01 -4.83 -1.60
CA THR A 415 -6.36 -3.46 -2.02
C THR A 415 -5.35 -2.41 -1.60
N SER A 416 -4.20 -2.82 -1.06
CA SER A 416 -3.16 -1.88 -0.63
C SER A 416 -2.64 -1.06 -1.82
N GLY A 417 -2.63 0.28 -1.69
CA GLY A 417 -2.18 1.20 -2.75
C GLY A 417 -3.07 1.25 -3.99
N LEU A 418 -4.30 0.70 -3.94
CA LEU A 418 -5.24 0.77 -5.06
C LEU A 418 -6.12 2.02 -5.00
N ASP A 419 -6.37 2.59 -6.18
CA ASP A 419 -7.42 3.59 -6.37
C ASP A 419 -8.83 2.98 -6.23
N TYR A 420 -9.85 3.83 -6.28
CA TYR A 420 -11.25 3.40 -6.12
C TYR A 420 -11.67 2.37 -7.17
N ALA A 421 -11.38 2.64 -8.45
CA ALA A 421 -11.82 1.76 -9.54
C ALA A 421 -11.21 0.36 -9.42
N ARG A 422 -9.91 0.28 -9.10
CA ARG A 422 -9.19 -0.97 -8.91
C ARG A 422 -9.66 -1.72 -7.65
N MET A 423 -9.94 -1.01 -6.57
CA MET A 423 -10.52 -1.59 -5.37
C MET A 423 -11.90 -2.21 -5.66
N VAL A 424 -12.74 -1.53 -6.44
CA VAL A 424 -14.06 -2.04 -6.85
C VAL A 424 -13.91 -3.30 -7.73
N GLU A 425 -12.98 -3.30 -8.71
CA GLU A 425 -12.68 -4.48 -9.52
C GLU A 425 -12.30 -5.69 -8.65
N VAL A 426 -11.33 -5.52 -7.73
CA VAL A 426 -10.89 -6.59 -6.82
C VAL A 426 -12.02 -7.05 -5.91
N SER A 427 -12.84 -6.13 -5.40
CA SER A 427 -14.03 -6.46 -4.60
C SER A 427 -15.00 -7.34 -5.38
N GLY A 428 -15.26 -6.99 -6.65
CA GLY A 428 -16.14 -7.76 -7.54
C GLY A 428 -15.62 -9.18 -7.79
N VAL A 429 -14.32 -9.32 -8.03
CA VAL A 429 -13.67 -10.63 -8.23
C VAL A 429 -13.77 -11.49 -6.95
N ILE A 430 -13.46 -10.95 -5.79
CA ILE A 430 -13.54 -11.65 -4.51
C ILE A 430 -14.97 -12.12 -4.23
N ARG A 431 -15.96 -11.29 -4.48
CA ARG A 431 -17.39 -11.66 -4.37
C ARG A 431 -17.78 -12.75 -5.35
N SER A 432 -17.32 -12.67 -6.59
CA SER A 432 -17.57 -13.73 -7.61
C SER A 432 -16.99 -15.09 -7.20
N LEU A 433 -15.79 -15.11 -6.62
CA LEU A 433 -15.17 -16.33 -6.07
C LEU A 433 -16.02 -16.94 -4.96
N ALA A 434 -16.49 -16.13 -4.03
CA ALA A 434 -17.38 -16.59 -2.97
C ALA A 434 -18.71 -17.15 -3.55
N GLN A 435 -19.33 -16.45 -4.51
CA GLN A 435 -20.57 -16.91 -5.17
C GLN A 435 -20.39 -18.26 -5.90
N GLN A 436 -19.17 -18.63 -6.29
CA GLN A 436 -18.84 -19.96 -6.82
C GLN A 436 -18.70 -21.04 -5.74
N GLY A 437 -19.05 -20.75 -4.48
CA GLY A 437 -18.97 -21.66 -3.35
C GLY A 437 -17.58 -21.77 -2.71
N ARG A 438 -16.65 -20.87 -3.05
CA ARG A 438 -15.34 -20.79 -2.38
C ARG A 438 -15.47 -20.17 -0.99
N ILE A 439 -14.60 -20.58 -0.09
CA ILE A 439 -14.41 -19.91 1.21
C ILE A 439 -13.32 -18.88 1.01
N VAL A 440 -13.65 -17.61 1.24
CA VAL A 440 -12.69 -16.53 1.00
C VAL A 440 -12.35 -15.84 2.33
N LEU A 441 -11.06 -15.80 2.65
CA LEU A 441 -10.52 -15.07 3.79
C LEU A 441 -9.71 -13.88 3.27
N VAL A 442 -9.94 -12.69 3.81
CA VAL A 442 -9.23 -11.49 3.37
C VAL A 442 -8.61 -10.78 4.57
N VAL A 443 -7.29 -10.75 4.61
CA VAL A 443 -6.57 -9.89 5.56
C VAL A 443 -6.59 -8.48 5.02
N THR A 444 -7.13 -7.53 5.76
CA THR A 444 -7.15 -6.14 5.30
C THR A 444 -7.44 -5.13 6.42
N HIS A 445 -6.93 -3.90 6.23
CA HIS A 445 -7.23 -2.71 7.01
C HIS A 445 -8.13 -1.72 6.26
N ASP A 446 -8.52 -2.06 5.04
CA ASP A 446 -9.29 -1.20 4.14
C ASP A 446 -10.79 -1.25 4.48
N GLN A 447 -11.27 -0.25 5.22
CA GLN A 447 -12.65 -0.18 5.69
C GLN A 447 -13.68 -0.08 4.54
N GLU A 448 -13.33 0.61 3.45
CA GLU A 448 -14.21 0.76 2.29
C GLU A 448 -14.36 -0.59 1.55
N PHE A 449 -13.25 -1.33 1.41
CA PHE A 449 -13.27 -2.69 0.89
C PHE A 449 -14.05 -3.65 1.80
N LEU A 450 -13.86 -3.58 3.12
CA LEU A 450 -14.57 -4.41 4.09
C LEU A 450 -16.09 -4.31 3.92
N GLN A 451 -16.63 -3.11 3.85
CA GLN A 451 -18.06 -2.88 3.68
C GLN A 451 -18.60 -3.38 2.34
N ARG A 452 -17.76 -3.37 1.29
CA ARG A 452 -18.16 -3.73 -0.06
C ARG A 452 -18.07 -5.23 -0.35
N ALA A 453 -17.06 -5.88 0.18
CA ALA A 453 -16.69 -7.24 -0.21
C ALA A 453 -16.90 -8.30 0.87
N CYS A 454 -16.94 -7.94 2.17
CA CYS A 454 -16.92 -8.91 3.25
C CYS A 454 -18.29 -9.09 3.90
N ASP A 455 -18.56 -10.30 4.41
CA ASP A 455 -19.80 -10.65 5.10
C ASP A 455 -19.61 -10.61 6.61
N ARG A 456 -18.42 -10.99 7.10
CA ARG A 456 -18.09 -11.08 8.53
C ARG A 456 -16.65 -10.64 8.78
N VAL A 457 -16.35 -10.40 10.06
CA VAL A 457 -15.00 -10.00 10.49
C VAL A 457 -14.50 -10.89 11.63
N LEU A 458 -13.28 -11.41 11.47
CA LEU A 458 -12.46 -12.02 12.52
C LEU A 458 -11.47 -10.95 13.01
N ARG A 459 -11.54 -10.58 14.26
CA ARG A 459 -10.58 -9.66 14.89
C ARG A 459 -9.56 -10.46 15.68
N LEU A 460 -8.28 -10.30 15.36
CA LEU A 460 -7.14 -10.87 16.08
C LEU A 460 -6.61 -9.92 17.14
#